data_a8e4956e7cbef4eb8b6026b8c5a82253
#
_entry.id   a8e4956e7cbef4eb8b6026b8c5a82253
#
_cell.length_a   1.000
_cell.length_b   1.000
_cell.length_c   1.000
_cell.angle_alpha   90.00
_cell.angle_beta   90.00
_cell.angle_gamma   90.00
#
_symmetry.space_group_name_H-M   'P 1'
#
loop_
_entity.id
_entity.type
_entity.pdbx_description
1 polymer ?
#
loop_
_entity_poly.entity_id
_entity_poly.type
_entity_poly.pdbx_seq_one_letter_code
_entity_poly.pdbx_strand_id
1 'polypeptide(L)'
;MNLKPDLLIIGAGVSGITCALKCREYDIDFMLIEKDNRAGGRLGSIYEGDYIFDIGFQVFNTSYTITKSFLNLDQLDLRFFKPGALIHQGDCYEIISDPIRDLGQIFNTIFSNIPTFKDKLKILTLKFSLLNYSLE
;
A
#
# COMPACT_ATOMS: atom_id res chain seq x y z
N MET A 1 -29.35 -19.09 22.19
CA MET A 1 -28.72 -18.03 21.39
C MET A 1 -29.44 -17.99 20.06
N ASN A 2 -30.08 -16.88 19.74
CA ASN A 2 -30.80 -16.77 18.47
C ASN A 2 -29.77 -16.40 17.39
N LEU A 3 -29.34 -17.39 16.59
CA LEU A 3 -28.33 -17.23 15.54
C LEU A 3 -28.97 -16.69 14.25
N LYS A 4 -29.72 -15.58 14.35
CA LYS A 4 -30.27 -14.88 13.18
C LYS A 4 -29.70 -13.46 13.18
N PRO A 5 -28.44 -13.26 12.77
CA PRO A 5 -27.88 -11.92 12.61
C PRO A 5 -28.56 -11.23 11.42
N ASP A 6 -28.61 -9.92 11.46
CA ASP A 6 -29.11 -9.10 10.33
C ASP A 6 -28.17 -9.20 9.13
N LEU A 7 -26.87 -9.44 9.38
CA LEU A 7 -25.85 -9.55 8.34
C LEU A 7 -24.88 -10.72 8.63
N LEU A 8 -24.64 -11.52 7.63
CA LEU A 8 -23.60 -12.55 7.65
C LEU A 8 -22.39 -12.10 6.79
N ILE A 9 -21.25 -11.95 7.44
CA ILE A 9 -19.97 -11.58 6.77
C ILE A 9 -19.14 -12.86 6.60
N ILE A 10 -18.77 -13.17 5.37
CA ILE A 10 -17.97 -14.36 5.05
C ILE A 10 -16.53 -13.93 4.73
N GLY A 11 -15.60 -14.36 5.57
CA GLY A 11 -14.17 -14.07 5.49
C GLY A 11 -13.75 -12.90 6.36
N ALA A 12 -12.74 -13.14 7.22
CA ALA A 12 -12.12 -12.14 8.09
C ALA A 12 -10.83 -11.55 7.48
N GLY A 13 -10.81 -11.33 6.17
CA GLY A 13 -9.82 -10.48 5.52
C GLY A 13 -10.10 -9.00 5.79
N VAL A 14 -9.27 -8.10 5.24
CA VAL A 14 -9.40 -6.64 5.44
C VAL A 14 -10.83 -6.15 5.14
N SER A 15 -11.43 -6.58 4.03
CA SER A 15 -12.78 -6.17 3.64
C SER A 15 -13.84 -6.62 4.64
N GLY A 16 -13.78 -7.88 5.09
CA GLY A 16 -14.74 -8.42 6.06
C GLY A 16 -14.60 -7.75 7.43
N ILE A 17 -13.37 -7.52 7.88
CA ILE A 17 -13.11 -6.80 9.14
C ILE A 17 -13.61 -5.36 9.06
N THR A 18 -13.35 -4.66 7.95
CA THR A 18 -13.84 -3.29 7.75
C THR A 18 -15.36 -3.23 7.73
N CYS A 19 -16.01 -4.20 7.08
CA CYS A 19 -17.46 -4.34 7.10
C CYS A 19 -17.98 -4.55 8.53
N ALA A 20 -17.38 -5.45 9.30
CA ALA A 20 -17.74 -5.71 10.70
C ALA A 20 -17.58 -4.46 11.59
N LEU A 21 -16.50 -3.69 11.38
CA LEU A 21 -16.29 -2.42 12.09
C LEU A 21 -17.41 -1.42 11.77
N LYS A 22 -17.84 -1.34 10.51
CA LYS A 22 -18.96 -0.48 10.12
C LYS A 22 -20.30 -0.98 10.69
N CYS A 23 -20.55 -2.28 10.72
CA CYS A 23 -21.72 -2.82 11.39
C CYS A 23 -21.78 -2.40 12.86
N ARG A 24 -20.66 -2.47 13.57
CA ARG A 24 -20.57 -1.99 14.96
C ARG A 24 -20.84 -0.49 15.10
N GLU A 25 -20.35 0.32 14.17
CA GLU A 25 -20.55 1.77 14.16
C GLU A 25 -22.04 2.14 13.98
N TYR A 26 -22.79 1.31 13.23
CA TYR A 26 -24.22 1.52 12.95
C TYR A 26 -25.17 0.63 13.77
N ASP A 27 -24.68 -0.04 14.81
CA ASP A 27 -25.44 -0.95 15.67
C ASP A 27 -26.19 -2.05 14.90
N ILE A 28 -25.60 -2.53 13.79
CA ILE A 28 -26.13 -3.65 13.00
C ILE A 28 -25.65 -4.96 13.63
N ASP A 29 -26.60 -5.87 13.93
CA ASP A 29 -26.26 -7.20 14.41
C ASP A 29 -25.66 -8.03 13.28
N PHE A 30 -24.46 -8.57 13.48
CA PHE A 30 -23.75 -9.32 12.47
C PHE A 30 -23.04 -10.54 13.02
N MET A 31 -22.83 -11.50 12.13
CA MET A 31 -21.95 -12.64 12.35
C MET A 31 -20.84 -12.63 11.29
N LEU A 32 -19.59 -12.70 11.75
CA LEU A 32 -18.45 -12.86 10.86
C LEU A 32 -17.90 -14.29 10.99
N ILE A 33 -17.78 -14.98 9.87
CA ILE A 33 -17.24 -16.33 9.81
C ILE A 33 -15.97 -16.34 8.95
N GLU A 34 -14.95 -17.08 9.44
CA GLU A 34 -13.67 -17.27 8.76
C GLU A 34 -13.37 -18.77 8.68
N LYS A 35 -12.86 -19.22 7.54
CA LYS A 35 -12.49 -20.63 7.33
C LYS A 35 -11.17 -21.00 8.01
N ASP A 36 -10.26 -20.04 8.10
CA ASP A 36 -8.95 -20.23 8.68
C ASP A 36 -8.98 -19.94 10.21
N ASN A 37 -7.96 -20.38 10.91
CA ASN A 37 -7.82 -20.18 12.35
C ASN A 37 -7.33 -18.77 12.76
N ARG A 38 -7.18 -17.87 11.77
CA ARG A 38 -6.73 -16.50 11.98
C ARG A 38 -7.50 -15.51 11.10
N ALA A 39 -7.63 -14.28 11.59
CA ALA A 39 -8.10 -13.16 10.79
C ALA A 39 -6.94 -12.54 9.97
N GLY A 40 -7.26 -11.67 9.02
CA GLY A 40 -6.32 -10.93 8.20
C GLY A 40 -6.27 -11.39 6.74
N GLY A 41 -6.61 -12.64 6.45
CA GLY A 41 -6.57 -13.19 5.08
C GLY A 41 -5.17 -13.11 4.48
N ARG A 42 -5.00 -12.33 3.42
CA ARG A 42 -3.70 -12.09 2.75
C ARG A 42 -2.75 -11.18 3.52
N LEU A 43 -3.25 -10.41 4.49
CA LEU A 43 -2.41 -9.69 5.43
C LEU A 43 -2.06 -10.60 6.59
N GLY A 44 -0.82 -10.97 6.68
CA GLY A 44 -0.31 -11.83 7.73
C GLY A 44 1.12 -12.21 7.49
N SER A 45 1.80 -12.64 8.54
CA SER A 45 3.18 -13.07 8.49
C SER A 45 3.33 -14.42 9.18
N ILE A 46 4.27 -15.22 8.70
CA ILE A 46 4.71 -16.47 9.29
C ILE A 46 6.03 -16.18 9.99
N TYR A 47 6.15 -16.59 11.24
CA TYR A 47 7.36 -16.45 12.02
C TYR A 47 8.05 -17.81 12.10
N GLU A 48 9.30 -17.87 11.66
CA GLU A 48 10.11 -19.09 11.71
C GLU A 48 11.53 -18.75 12.18
N GLY A 49 11.83 -19.10 13.43
CA GLY A 49 13.04 -18.65 14.12
C GLY A 49 13.10 -17.12 14.17
N ASP A 50 14.19 -16.54 13.67
CA ASP A 50 14.41 -15.10 13.61
C ASP A 50 13.86 -14.45 12.32
N TYR A 51 13.19 -15.23 11.47
CA TYR A 51 12.69 -14.76 10.19
C TYR A 51 11.20 -14.47 10.23
N ILE A 52 10.81 -13.44 9.47
CA ILE A 52 9.41 -13.05 9.25
C ILE A 52 9.12 -13.12 7.75
N PHE A 53 8.17 -14.00 7.40
CA PHE A 53 7.74 -14.19 6.01
C PHE A 53 6.33 -13.63 5.83
N ASP A 54 6.18 -12.60 5.04
CA ASP A 54 4.87 -12.06 4.72
C ASP A 54 4.12 -12.96 3.73
N ILE A 55 2.84 -13.24 4.03
CA ILE A 55 2.00 -14.13 3.21
C ILE A 55 1.65 -13.51 1.86
N GLY A 56 1.70 -12.20 1.76
CA GLY A 56 1.44 -11.46 0.54
C GLY A 56 2.36 -10.26 0.41
N PHE A 57 2.26 -9.56 -0.71
CA PHE A 57 2.98 -8.31 -0.90
C PHE A 57 2.42 -7.23 0.03
N GLN A 58 3.23 -6.80 0.98
CA GLN A 58 2.80 -5.90 2.05
C GLN A 58 3.44 -4.52 1.89
N VAL A 59 3.07 -3.83 0.81
CA VAL A 59 3.36 -2.40 0.69
C VAL A 59 2.09 -1.61 0.94
N PHE A 60 2.15 -0.73 1.93
CA PHE A 60 1.04 0.11 2.31
C PHE A 60 1.18 1.50 1.69
N ASN A 61 0.14 1.92 0.96
CA ASN A 61 0.09 3.27 0.42
C ASN A 61 -0.60 4.20 1.44
N THR A 62 0.19 5.05 2.08
CA THR A 62 -0.30 6.01 3.08
C THR A 62 -1.20 7.11 2.51
N SER A 63 -1.33 7.21 1.18
CA SER A 63 -2.23 8.17 0.52
C SER A 63 -3.70 7.71 0.50
N TYR A 64 -3.99 6.46 0.85
CA TYR A 64 -5.38 5.98 0.93
C TYR A 64 -6.13 6.67 2.06
N THR A 65 -7.01 7.59 1.71
CA THR A 65 -7.78 8.40 2.67
C THR A 65 -8.71 7.56 3.52
N ILE A 66 -9.43 6.63 2.91
CA ILE A 66 -10.38 5.75 3.61
C ILE A 66 -9.65 4.86 4.64
N THR A 67 -8.45 4.39 4.32
CA THR A 67 -7.69 3.52 5.22
C THR A 67 -7.30 4.25 6.51
N LYS A 68 -7.04 5.54 6.45
CA LYS A 68 -6.74 6.38 7.62
C LYS A 68 -7.90 6.49 8.61
N SER A 69 -9.14 6.28 8.18
CA SER A 69 -10.29 6.29 9.09
C SER A 69 -10.40 4.99 9.91
N PHE A 70 -9.73 3.92 9.50
CA PHE A 70 -9.75 2.62 10.17
C PHE A 70 -8.45 2.29 10.89
N LEU A 71 -7.32 2.84 10.43
CA LEU A 71 -6.00 2.53 10.95
C LEU A 71 -5.37 3.77 11.60
N ASN A 72 -4.88 3.58 12.82
CA ASN A 72 -3.97 4.56 13.42
C ASN A 72 -2.56 4.32 12.88
N LEU A 73 -2.14 5.16 11.93
CA LEU A 73 -0.85 5.01 11.25
C LEU A 73 0.34 5.21 12.20
N ASP A 74 0.17 6.00 13.28
CA ASP A 74 1.23 6.25 14.27
C ASP A 74 1.54 5.02 15.12
N GLN A 75 0.60 4.06 15.19
CA GLN A 75 0.79 2.79 15.89
C GLN A 75 1.39 1.70 15.00
N LEU A 76 1.50 1.97 13.69
CA LEU A 76 2.15 1.07 12.75
C LEU A 76 3.62 1.51 12.62
N ASP A 77 4.56 0.63 12.92
CA ASP A 77 6.00 0.89 12.71
C ASP A 77 6.32 0.91 11.21
N LEU A 78 5.78 1.92 10.51
CA LEU A 78 5.91 2.05 9.08
C LEU A 78 7.34 2.37 8.68
N ARG A 79 7.90 1.60 7.76
CA ARG A 79 9.21 1.83 7.15
C ARG A 79 8.99 2.36 5.73
N PHE A 80 9.49 3.57 5.47
CA PHE A 80 9.31 4.22 4.18
C PHE A 80 10.42 3.81 3.21
N PHE A 81 10.01 3.48 1.99
CA PHE A 81 10.96 3.26 0.90
C PHE A 81 11.50 4.59 0.38
N LYS A 82 12.75 4.58 -0.05
CA LYS A 82 13.28 5.70 -0.82
C LYS A 82 12.53 5.78 -2.16
N PRO A 83 12.12 6.98 -2.60
CA PRO A 83 11.40 7.14 -3.86
C PRO A 83 12.35 6.89 -5.04
N GLY A 84 12.10 5.85 -5.80
CA GLY A 84 12.92 5.50 -6.95
C GLY A 84 12.84 4.03 -7.32
N ALA A 85 13.60 3.69 -8.35
CA ALA A 85 13.76 2.32 -8.82
C ALA A 85 15.23 2.04 -9.13
N LEU A 86 15.66 0.85 -8.77
CA LEU A 86 16.92 0.28 -9.23
C LEU A 86 16.65 -0.55 -10.48
N ILE A 87 17.18 -0.13 -11.62
CA ILE A 87 16.93 -0.78 -12.90
C ILE A 87 18.21 -1.52 -13.31
N HIS A 88 18.06 -2.82 -13.54
CA HIS A 88 19.12 -3.65 -14.07
C HIS A 88 19.14 -3.58 -15.60
N GLN A 89 20.28 -3.21 -16.17
CA GLN A 89 20.47 -3.16 -17.62
C GLN A 89 21.79 -3.84 -18.00
N GLY A 90 21.68 -5.09 -18.45
CA GLY A 90 22.86 -5.91 -18.76
C GLY A 90 23.72 -6.17 -17.52
N ASP A 91 24.91 -5.64 -17.49
CA ASP A 91 25.87 -5.82 -16.38
C ASP A 91 25.87 -4.65 -15.38
N CYS A 92 25.00 -3.65 -15.59
CA CYS A 92 24.96 -2.42 -14.80
C CYS A 92 23.62 -2.24 -14.09
N TYR A 93 23.66 -1.49 -12.99
CA TYR A 93 22.47 -1.02 -12.29
C TYR A 93 22.41 0.50 -12.38
N GLU A 94 21.26 1.04 -12.75
CA GLU A 94 21.02 2.47 -12.71
C GLU A 94 19.90 2.79 -11.71
N ILE A 95 20.08 3.87 -10.96
CA ILE A 95 19.08 4.37 -10.03
C ILE A 95 18.31 5.50 -10.70
N ILE A 96 17.01 5.33 -10.84
CA ILE A 96 16.10 6.38 -11.27
C ILE A 96 15.23 6.76 -10.07
N SER A 97 15.30 8.01 -9.67
CA SER A 97 14.54 8.52 -8.54
C SER A 97 13.65 9.70 -8.96
N ASP A 98 12.63 9.98 -8.14
CA ASP A 98 11.81 11.18 -8.30
C ASP A 98 12.61 12.41 -7.85
N PRO A 99 13.01 13.31 -8.77
CA PRO A 99 13.89 14.43 -8.43
C PRO A 99 13.24 15.46 -7.50
N ILE A 100 11.92 15.43 -7.34
CA ILE A 100 11.21 16.33 -6.42
C ILE A 100 11.20 15.76 -4.99
N ARG A 101 11.15 14.43 -4.87
CA ARG A 101 11.11 13.74 -3.58
C ARG A 101 12.48 13.42 -3.02
N ASP A 102 13.48 13.27 -3.88
CA ASP A 102 14.86 12.99 -3.51
C ASP A 102 15.82 13.86 -4.31
N LEU A 103 16.09 15.04 -3.79
CA LEU A 103 17.00 16.02 -4.40
C LEU A 103 18.44 15.49 -4.50
N GLY A 104 18.84 14.58 -3.61
CA GLY A 104 20.16 13.96 -3.65
C GLY A 104 20.40 13.07 -4.86
N GLN A 105 19.34 12.56 -5.48
CA GLN A 105 19.41 11.67 -6.65
C GLN A 105 19.12 12.38 -7.98
N ILE A 106 18.99 13.70 -7.95
CA ILE A 106 18.66 14.51 -9.15
C ILE A 106 19.67 14.28 -10.28
N PHE A 107 20.95 14.30 -9.94
CA PHE A 107 22.03 14.12 -10.92
C PHE A 107 22.00 12.72 -11.53
N ASN A 108 21.78 11.69 -10.72
CA ASN A 108 21.70 10.32 -11.20
C ASN A 108 20.53 10.16 -12.18
N THR A 109 19.38 10.75 -11.89
CA THR A 109 18.20 10.71 -12.78
C THR A 109 18.42 11.51 -14.07
N ILE A 110 19.08 12.68 -13.99
CA ILE A 110 19.34 13.51 -15.18
C ILE A 110 20.34 12.84 -16.09
N PHE A 111 21.40 12.26 -15.53
CA PHE A 111 22.49 11.61 -16.31
C PHE A 111 22.24 10.13 -16.60
N SER A 112 21.17 9.52 -16.09
CA SER A 112 20.79 8.17 -16.48
C SER A 112 20.53 8.06 -17.98
N ASN A 113 20.97 6.96 -18.58
CA ASN A 113 20.78 6.68 -19.99
C ASN A 113 19.46 5.93 -20.28
N ILE A 114 18.77 5.43 -19.25
CA ILE A 114 17.57 4.60 -19.43
C ILE A 114 16.41 5.39 -20.03
N PRO A 115 15.95 6.53 -19.45
CA PRO A 115 14.99 7.37 -20.13
C PRO A 115 15.70 8.34 -21.08
N THR A 116 15.23 8.42 -22.31
CA THR A 116 15.69 9.45 -23.24
C THR A 116 15.35 10.84 -22.71
N PHE A 117 16.03 11.88 -23.22
CA PHE A 117 15.73 13.27 -22.82
C PHE A 117 14.26 13.64 -23.09
N LYS A 118 13.69 13.12 -24.17
CA LYS A 118 12.25 13.31 -24.50
C LYS A 118 11.34 12.65 -23.47
N ASP A 119 11.71 11.48 -22.96
CA ASP A 119 10.93 10.78 -21.95
C ASP A 119 10.99 11.49 -20.61
N LYS A 120 12.18 11.99 -20.22
CA LYS A 120 12.33 12.82 -19.02
C LYS A 120 11.43 14.05 -19.07
N LEU A 121 11.36 14.71 -20.22
CA LEU A 121 10.50 15.89 -20.42
C LEU A 121 9.00 15.51 -20.33
N LYS A 122 8.60 14.38 -20.94
CA LYS A 122 7.21 13.89 -20.86
C LYS A 122 6.82 13.53 -19.43
N ILE A 123 7.71 12.89 -18.67
CA ILE A 123 7.45 12.57 -17.27
C ILE A 123 7.25 13.85 -16.46
N LEU A 124 8.06 14.87 -16.71
CA LEU A 124 7.96 16.15 -16.02
C LEU A 124 6.63 16.85 -16.34
N THR A 125 6.25 16.89 -17.62
CA THR A 125 4.96 17.49 -18.05
C THR A 125 3.77 16.73 -17.47
N LEU A 126 3.81 15.39 -17.47
CA LEU A 126 2.78 14.57 -16.86
C LEU A 126 2.66 14.85 -15.35
N LYS A 127 3.78 14.97 -14.66
CA LYS A 127 3.78 15.27 -13.23
C LYS A 127 3.14 16.62 -12.92
N PHE A 128 3.49 17.67 -13.65
CA PHE A 128 2.85 18.98 -13.50
C PHE A 128 1.36 18.95 -13.85
N SER A 129 0.97 18.19 -14.85
CA SER A 129 -0.43 17.99 -15.20
C SER A 129 -1.21 17.33 -14.06
N LEU A 130 -0.64 16.29 -13.43
CA LEU A 130 -1.27 15.56 -12.32
C LEU A 130 -1.35 16.37 -11.02
N LEU A 131 -0.43 17.30 -10.78
CA LEU A 131 -0.49 18.20 -9.63
C LEU A 131 -1.70 19.15 -9.67
N ASN A 132 -2.19 19.46 -10.87
CA ASN A 132 -3.36 20.30 -11.08
C ASN A 132 -4.68 19.51 -11.14
N TYR A 133 -4.62 18.19 -11.11
CA TYR A 133 -5.80 17.32 -11.04
C TYR A 133 -6.11 17.04 -9.56
N SER A 134 -7.12 17.73 -9.01
CA SER A 134 -7.78 17.25 -7.80
C SER A 134 -8.66 16.07 -8.20
N LEU A 135 -8.34 14.90 -7.71
CA LEU A 135 -9.26 13.76 -7.76
C LEU A 135 -10.42 14.11 -6.81
N GLU A 136 -11.57 14.50 -7.38
CA GLU A 136 -12.85 14.53 -6.68
C GLU A 136 -13.29 13.12 -6.27
#